data_66f16348b0a8397b924c9f9f9435c1e8
#
_entry.id   66f16348b0a8397b924c9f9f9435c1e8
#
_cell.length_a   1.000
_cell.length_b   1.000
_cell.length_c   1.000
_cell.angle_alpha   90.00
_cell.angle_beta   90.00
_cell.angle_gamma   90.00
#
_symmetry.space_group_name_H-M   'P 1'
#
loop_
_entity.id
_entity.type
_entity.pdbx_description
1 polymer ?
#
loop_
_entity_poly.entity_id
_entity_poly.type
_entity_poly.pdbx_seq_one_letter_code
_entity_poly.pdbx_strand_id
1 'polypeptide(L)'
;MAKAKDRVFSEAERAAVAATARERKASAGGNPEEERAEGLKMLQDAIAKMPGDDRAMGERIHELVSKAVPALVPGTYYGMPSYRTEGKNGKTIGWYKPKSKFKVRYSTFGFQPDAKLDDGEMWATEFAVIKLTPAVESKLIELVKKAAG
;
A
#
# COMPACT_ATOMS: atom_id res chain seq x y z
N MET A 1 34.11 13.76 1.66
CA MET A 1 33.72 14.53 2.20
C MET A 1 32.53 14.63 2.98
N ALA A 2 32.46 15.47 3.71
CA ALA A 2 31.39 15.68 4.65
C ALA A 2 30.02 15.85 4.02
N LYS A 3 29.98 16.03 2.75
CA LYS A 3 28.74 16.34 2.10
C LYS A 3 27.68 15.27 2.17
N ALA A 4 28.06 14.01 2.23
CA ALA A 4 27.09 12.93 2.39
C ALA A 4 26.35 13.04 3.72
N LYS A 5 27.02 13.55 4.74
CA LYS A 5 26.42 13.73 6.05
C LYS A 5 25.48 14.90 6.09
N ASP A 6 25.74 15.89 5.24
CA ASP A 6 24.96 17.11 5.22
C ASP A 6 23.74 16.98 4.31
N ARG A 7 23.58 15.84 3.69
CA ARG A 7 22.45 15.62 2.82
C ARG A 7 21.15 15.70 3.62
N VAL A 8 20.27 16.58 3.19
CA VAL A 8 18.99 16.78 3.83
C VAL A 8 17.93 16.01 3.07
N PHE A 9 17.25 15.11 3.75
CA PHE A 9 16.11 14.40 3.16
C PHE A 9 14.94 15.36 3.06
N SER A 10 14.15 15.23 2.01
CA SER A 10 12.90 15.95 1.89
C SER A 10 11.93 15.50 2.96
N GLU A 11 10.88 16.26 3.19
CA GLU A 11 9.83 15.84 4.13
C GLU A 11 9.24 14.50 3.75
N ALA A 12 9.02 14.28 2.44
CA ALA A 12 8.49 13.01 1.96
C ALA A 12 9.44 11.86 2.25
N GLU A 13 10.74 12.08 2.06
CA GLU A 13 11.75 11.06 2.34
C GLU A 13 11.85 10.76 3.83
N ARG A 14 11.81 11.79 4.68
CA ARG A 14 11.82 11.60 6.12
C ARG A 14 10.61 10.85 6.61
N ALA A 15 9.44 11.20 6.07
CA ALA A 15 8.20 10.52 6.41
C ALA A 15 8.25 9.05 6.00
N ALA A 16 8.82 8.76 4.84
CA ALA A 16 8.97 7.39 4.36
C ALA A 16 9.91 6.57 5.26
N VAL A 17 11.02 7.16 5.68
CA VAL A 17 11.98 6.50 6.58
C VAL A 17 11.33 6.22 7.94
N ALA A 18 10.64 7.20 8.50
CA ALA A 18 9.94 7.04 9.77
C ALA A 18 8.82 6.00 9.67
N ALA A 19 8.08 6.02 8.56
CA ALA A 19 7.03 5.05 8.30
C ALA A 19 7.58 3.63 8.20
N THR A 20 8.73 3.46 7.54
CA THR A 20 9.37 2.16 7.40
C THR A 20 9.77 1.59 8.77
N ALA A 21 10.34 2.43 9.64
CA ALA A 21 10.70 2.01 10.99
C ALA A 21 9.47 1.56 11.79
N ARG A 22 8.38 2.31 11.69
CA ARG A 22 7.12 1.99 12.35
C ARG A 22 6.54 0.68 11.81
N GLU A 23 6.61 0.49 10.49
CA GLU A 23 6.13 -0.72 9.82
C GLU A 23 6.89 -1.95 10.29
N ARG A 24 8.21 -1.86 10.40
CA ARG A 24 9.04 -2.95 10.90
C ARG A 24 8.69 -3.30 12.34
N LYS A 25 8.46 -2.30 13.16
CA LYS A 25 8.09 -2.50 14.55
C LYS A 25 6.72 -3.17 14.66
N ALA A 26 5.76 -2.72 13.87
CA ALA A 26 4.41 -3.28 13.87
C ALA A 26 4.37 -4.73 13.44
N SER A 27 5.22 -5.12 12.48
CA SER A 27 5.26 -6.49 11.96
C SER A 27 6.24 -7.41 12.70
N ALA A 28 7.00 -6.88 13.64
CA ALA A 28 8.09 -7.63 14.26
C ALA A 28 7.68 -8.68 15.28
N GLY A 29 6.45 -8.65 15.74
CA GLY A 29 6.04 -9.64 16.73
C GLY A 29 4.76 -9.23 17.39
N GLY A 30 4.19 -10.08 18.11
CA GLY A 30 2.89 -9.91 18.68
C GLY A 30 1.97 -10.94 18.09
N ASN A 31 0.73 -10.96 18.51
CA ASN A 31 -0.21 -11.92 17.98
C ASN A 31 -0.84 -11.36 16.69
N PRO A 32 -1.42 -12.24 15.85
CA PRO A 32 -2.01 -11.82 14.58
C PRO A 32 -3.10 -10.77 14.71
N GLU A 33 -3.89 -10.80 15.76
CA GLU A 33 -4.94 -9.81 15.98
C GLU A 33 -4.38 -8.43 16.23
N GLU A 34 -3.33 -8.34 17.06
CA GLU A 34 -2.66 -7.09 17.36
C GLU A 34 -1.96 -6.53 16.12
N GLU A 35 -1.31 -7.39 15.36
CA GLU A 35 -0.66 -6.99 14.11
C GLU A 35 -1.67 -6.43 13.13
N ARG A 36 -2.81 -7.08 12.98
CA ARG A 36 -3.88 -6.62 12.09
C ARG A 36 -4.46 -5.29 12.55
N ALA A 37 -4.71 -5.16 13.84
CA ALA A 37 -5.26 -3.92 14.41
C ALA A 37 -4.30 -2.75 14.25
N GLU A 38 -3.02 -2.96 14.54
CA GLU A 38 -2.00 -1.94 14.37
C GLU A 38 -1.81 -1.56 12.91
N GLY A 39 -1.77 -2.56 12.03
CA GLY A 39 -1.66 -2.33 10.59
C GLY A 39 -2.83 -1.54 10.04
N LEU A 40 -4.04 -1.88 10.46
CA LEU A 40 -5.25 -1.15 10.05
C LEU A 40 -5.19 0.30 10.49
N LYS A 41 -4.76 0.53 11.73
CA LYS A 41 -4.60 1.89 12.24
C LYS A 41 -3.58 2.68 11.42
N MET A 42 -2.45 2.08 11.09
CA MET A 42 -1.43 2.72 10.27
C MET A 42 -1.97 3.08 8.89
N LEU A 43 -2.71 2.18 8.27
CA LEU A 43 -3.33 2.40 6.98
C LEU A 43 -4.34 3.55 7.05
N GLN A 44 -5.19 3.53 8.06
CA GLN A 44 -6.20 4.57 8.25
C GLN A 44 -5.57 5.93 8.53
N ASP A 45 -4.51 5.98 9.34
CA ASP A 45 -3.78 7.23 9.61
C ASP A 45 -3.16 7.78 8.33
N ALA A 46 -2.58 6.91 7.50
CA ALA A 46 -1.98 7.32 6.24
C ALA A 46 -3.03 7.93 5.30
N ILE A 47 -4.19 7.29 5.20
CA ILE A 47 -5.28 7.77 4.34
C ILE A 47 -5.85 9.09 4.87
N ALA A 48 -5.99 9.21 6.18
CA ALA A 48 -6.54 10.42 6.81
C ALA A 48 -5.70 11.68 6.53
N LYS A 49 -4.42 11.51 6.27
CA LYS A 49 -3.51 12.63 5.97
C LYS A 49 -3.54 13.06 4.50
N MET A 50 -4.22 12.33 3.65
CA MET A 50 -4.27 12.64 2.22
C MET A 50 -5.25 13.78 1.92
N PRO A 51 -5.01 14.55 0.84
CA PRO A 51 -6.00 15.52 0.39
C PRO A 51 -7.26 14.81 -0.12
N GLY A 52 -8.33 15.56 -0.27
CA GLY A 52 -9.68 15.05 -0.49
C GLY A 52 -9.83 13.93 -1.49
N ASP A 53 -9.37 14.15 -2.73
CA ASP A 53 -9.52 13.14 -3.79
C ASP A 53 -8.71 11.89 -3.53
N ASP A 54 -7.49 12.05 -3.07
CA ASP A 54 -6.60 10.93 -2.76
C ASP A 54 -7.13 10.14 -1.58
N ARG A 55 -7.66 10.84 -0.58
CA ARG A 55 -8.25 10.20 0.60
C ARG A 55 -9.48 9.39 0.22
N ALA A 56 -10.38 9.98 -0.56
CA ALA A 56 -11.59 9.29 -0.99
C ALA A 56 -11.25 8.01 -1.78
N MET A 57 -10.27 8.11 -2.66
CA MET A 57 -9.81 6.94 -3.43
C MET A 57 -9.20 5.88 -2.52
N GLY A 58 -8.36 6.29 -1.56
CA GLY A 58 -7.74 5.37 -0.60
C GLY A 58 -8.77 4.65 0.26
N GLU A 59 -9.75 5.38 0.76
CA GLU A 59 -10.85 4.80 1.54
C GLU A 59 -11.64 3.78 0.73
N ARG A 60 -11.93 4.12 -0.52
CA ARG A 60 -12.68 3.20 -1.39
C ARG A 60 -11.87 1.96 -1.76
N ILE A 61 -10.58 2.13 -2.07
CA ILE A 61 -9.70 0.99 -2.33
C ILE A 61 -9.68 0.06 -1.13
N HIS A 62 -9.57 0.62 0.07
CA HIS A 62 -9.55 -0.19 1.28
C HIS A 62 -10.85 -1.01 1.43
N GLU A 63 -12.00 -0.39 1.17
CA GLU A 63 -13.28 -1.08 1.18
C GLU A 63 -13.28 -2.25 0.20
N LEU A 64 -12.85 -2.00 -1.04
CA LEU A 64 -12.84 -3.00 -2.09
C LEU A 64 -11.92 -4.17 -1.77
N VAL A 65 -10.70 -3.89 -1.33
CA VAL A 65 -9.70 -4.92 -1.01
C VAL A 65 -10.14 -5.73 0.20
N SER A 66 -10.64 -5.08 1.23
CA SER A 66 -11.08 -5.75 2.46
C SER A 66 -12.22 -6.72 2.21
N LYS A 67 -13.13 -6.36 1.30
CA LYS A 67 -14.22 -7.24 0.92
C LYS A 67 -13.77 -8.37 -0.01
N ALA A 68 -12.89 -8.05 -0.94
CA ALA A 68 -12.44 -9.02 -1.95
C ALA A 68 -11.56 -10.11 -1.36
N VAL A 69 -10.61 -9.73 -0.50
CA VAL A 69 -9.67 -10.67 0.11
C VAL A 69 -9.49 -10.33 1.58
N PRO A 70 -10.44 -10.73 2.44
CA PRO A 70 -10.37 -10.41 3.88
C PRO A 70 -9.12 -10.92 4.58
N ALA A 71 -8.48 -11.93 4.05
CA ALA A 71 -7.27 -12.51 4.64
C ALA A 71 -6.06 -11.59 4.54
N LEU A 72 -6.05 -10.65 3.60
CA LEU A 72 -4.93 -9.71 3.50
C LEU A 72 -4.90 -8.79 4.70
N VAL A 73 -3.71 -8.59 5.25
CA VAL A 73 -3.51 -7.75 6.41
C VAL A 73 -3.21 -6.31 5.95
N PRO A 74 -4.04 -5.35 6.35
CA PRO A 74 -3.77 -3.96 6.00
C PRO A 74 -2.59 -3.41 6.78
N GLY A 75 -1.91 -2.44 6.20
CA GLY A 75 -0.78 -1.79 6.83
C GLY A 75 -0.28 -0.66 5.95
N THR A 76 1.00 -0.34 6.09
CA THR A 76 1.64 0.63 5.22
C THR A 76 2.97 0.09 4.69
N TYR A 77 3.36 0.59 3.53
CA TYR A 77 4.61 0.24 2.86
C TYR A 77 5.24 1.56 2.42
N TYR A 78 6.35 1.93 3.03
CA TYR A 78 6.96 3.25 2.84
C TYR A 78 5.94 4.38 3.00
N GLY A 79 5.04 4.23 3.97
CA GLY A 79 4.02 5.23 4.27
C GLY A 79 2.78 5.18 3.38
N MET A 80 2.75 4.28 2.40
CA MET A 80 1.59 4.10 1.52
C MET A 80 0.69 3.00 2.07
N PRO A 81 -0.63 3.14 1.94
CA PRO A 81 -1.54 2.05 2.29
C PRO A 81 -1.15 0.76 1.55
N SER A 82 -1.08 -0.33 2.26
CA SER A 82 -0.62 -1.59 1.70
C SER A 82 -1.38 -2.78 2.25
N TYR A 83 -1.21 -3.91 1.58
CA TYR A 83 -1.86 -5.17 1.95
C TYR A 83 -0.83 -6.28 1.84
N ARG A 84 -0.73 -7.10 2.88
CA ARG A 84 0.23 -8.19 2.93
C ARG A 84 -0.43 -9.50 3.30
N THR A 85 0.27 -10.60 3.06
CA THR A 85 -0.19 -11.90 3.52
C THR A 85 -0.06 -12.01 5.04
N GLU A 86 -0.81 -12.91 5.64
CA GLU A 86 -0.78 -13.13 7.08
C GLU A 86 0.52 -13.79 7.54
N GLY A 87 0.79 -13.66 8.82
CA GLY A 87 1.86 -14.37 9.48
C GLY A 87 3.14 -13.59 9.63
N LYS A 88 4.04 -14.16 10.41
CA LYS A 88 5.32 -13.55 10.76
C LYS A 88 6.19 -13.23 9.54
N ASN A 89 6.10 -14.08 8.52
CA ASN A 89 6.85 -13.89 7.28
C ASN A 89 5.94 -13.37 6.15
N GLY A 90 4.90 -12.65 6.52
CA GLY A 90 3.97 -12.09 5.55
C GLY A 90 4.66 -11.14 4.57
N LYS A 91 4.24 -11.21 3.30
CA LYS A 91 4.80 -10.41 2.23
C LYS A 91 3.80 -9.39 1.74
N THR A 92 4.27 -8.17 1.50
CA THR A 92 3.44 -7.13 0.89
C THR A 92 3.06 -7.57 -0.51
N ILE A 93 1.77 -7.53 -0.79
CA ILE A 93 1.23 -7.92 -2.09
C ILE A 93 0.96 -6.70 -2.95
N GLY A 94 0.33 -5.67 -2.38
CA GLY A 94 -0.03 -4.48 -3.13
C GLY A 94 -0.06 -3.22 -2.29
N TRP A 95 -0.06 -2.08 -2.96
CA TRP A 95 -0.02 -0.77 -2.29
C TRP A 95 -0.69 0.30 -3.15
N TYR A 96 -1.13 1.36 -2.46
CA TYR A 96 -1.75 2.52 -3.10
C TYR A 96 -0.83 3.73 -2.95
N LYS A 97 -0.42 4.30 -4.09
CA LYS A 97 0.44 5.48 -4.16
C LYS A 97 -0.39 6.70 -4.55
N PRO A 98 -0.70 7.59 -3.62
CA PRO A 98 -1.50 8.78 -3.93
C PRO A 98 -0.70 9.78 -4.77
N LYS A 99 -1.35 10.35 -5.79
CA LYS A 99 -0.70 11.25 -6.72
C LYS A 99 -0.17 12.54 -6.08
N SER A 100 -0.92 13.09 -5.14
CA SER A 100 -0.56 14.40 -4.55
C SER A 100 0.70 14.33 -3.70
N LYS A 101 0.89 13.25 -2.97
CA LYS A 101 2.07 13.08 -2.13
C LYS A 101 3.36 13.06 -2.97
N PHE A 102 3.30 12.47 -4.14
CA PHE A 102 4.45 12.32 -5.01
C PHE A 102 4.47 13.31 -6.17
N LYS A 103 3.50 14.22 -6.22
CA LYS A 103 3.40 15.29 -7.23
C LYS A 103 3.44 14.74 -8.65
N VAL A 104 2.66 13.70 -8.88
CA VAL A 104 2.54 13.07 -10.18
C VAL A 104 1.10 13.20 -10.71
N ARG A 105 0.90 12.86 -11.96
CA ARG A 105 -0.34 13.08 -12.69
C ARG A 105 -1.48 12.14 -12.33
N TYR A 106 -1.16 10.94 -11.85
CA TYR A 106 -2.16 9.93 -11.50
C TYR A 106 -1.71 9.16 -10.26
N SER A 107 -2.68 8.59 -9.57
CA SER A 107 -2.38 7.66 -8.48
C SER A 107 -2.08 6.28 -9.06
N THR A 108 -1.43 5.43 -8.29
CA THR A 108 -1.03 4.11 -8.74
C THR A 108 -1.49 3.06 -7.75
N PHE A 109 -1.98 1.94 -8.25
CA PHE A 109 -2.06 0.73 -7.45
C PHE A 109 -1.00 -0.22 -8.00
N GLY A 110 -0.05 -0.60 -7.16
CA GLY A 110 1.07 -1.41 -7.55
C GLY A 110 1.14 -2.72 -6.77
N PHE A 111 1.82 -3.68 -7.36
CA PHE A 111 1.97 -5.01 -6.78
C PHE A 111 3.45 -5.37 -6.64
N GLN A 112 3.77 -6.06 -5.57
CA GLN A 112 5.11 -6.52 -5.26
C GLN A 112 5.39 -7.89 -5.92
N PRO A 113 6.67 -8.30 -6.01
CA PRO A 113 7.01 -9.58 -6.66
C PRO A 113 6.30 -10.82 -6.11
N ASP A 114 5.84 -10.77 -4.87
CA ASP A 114 5.12 -11.90 -4.27
C ASP A 114 3.66 -11.98 -4.71
N ALA A 115 3.17 -10.97 -5.44
CA ALA A 115 1.83 -11.00 -6.02
C ALA A 115 1.78 -12.00 -7.18
N LYS A 116 0.77 -12.84 -7.19
CA LYS A 116 0.66 -13.90 -8.18
C LYS A 116 -0.09 -13.45 -9.43
N LEU A 117 0.51 -12.50 -10.13
CA LEU A 117 -0.07 -11.92 -11.35
C LEU A 117 0.47 -12.54 -12.64
N ASP A 118 1.29 -13.55 -12.51
CA ASP A 118 1.98 -14.19 -13.63
C ASP A 118 1.03 -14.51 -14.79
N ASP A 119 1.46 -14.10 -15.98
CA ASP A 119 0.70 -14.32 -17.21
C ASP A 119 1.70 -14.40 -18.37
N GLY A 120 2.11 -15.62 -18.69
CA GLY A 120 3.14 -15.86 -19.71
C GLY A 120 4.52 -15.38 -19.25
N GLU A 121 5.24 -14.79 -20.17
CA GLU A 121 6.61 -14.33 -19.93
C GLU A 121 6.70 -12.85 -19.56
N MET A 122 5.57 -12.14 -19.59
CA MET A 122 5.52 -10.73 -19.26
C MET A 122 4.12 -10.34 -18.80
N TRP A 123 4.04 -9.59 -17.70
CA TRP A 123 2.75 -9.10 -17.18
C TRP A 123 2.93 -7.75 -16.47
N ALA A 124 1.85 -7.01 -16.36
CA ALA A 124 1.86 -5.71 -15.70
C ALA A 124 1.78 -5.87 -14.18
N THR A 125 2.48 -5.01 -13.45
CA THR A 125 2.50 -5.02 -11.98
C THR A 125 2.10 -3.68 -11.35
N GLU A 126 2.01 -2.62 -12.15
CA GLU A 126 1.57 -1.31 -11.65
C GLU A 126 0.52 -0.74 -12.58
N PHE A 127 -0.49 -0.13 -11.99
CA PHE A 127 -1.64 0.36 -12.73
C PHE A 127 -1.93 1.80 -12.34
N ALA A 128 -1.99 2.69 -13.33
CA ALA A 128 -2.38 4.07 -13.13
C ALA A 128 -3.88 4.14 -12.88
N VAL A 129 -4.29 4.91 -11.89
CA VAL A 129 -5.71 5.06 -11.55
C VAL A 129 -6.05 6.54 -11.50
N ILE A 130 -6.91 6.97 -12.42
CA ILE A 130 -7.41 8.35 -12.46
C ILE A 130 -8.70 8.46 -11.63
N LYS A 131 -9.56 7.48 -11.76
CA LYS A 131 -10.89 7.51 -11.12
C LYS A 131 -11.39 6.08 -10.92
N LEU A 132 -12.05 5.86 -9.79
CA LEU A 132 -12.66 4.55 -9.50
C LEU A 132 -14.08 4.50 -10.07
N THR A 133 -14.15 4.19 -11.37
CA THR A 133 -15.44 3.89 -12.01
C THR A 133 -15.80 2.44 -11.68
N PRO A 134 -17.07 2.02 -11.87
CA PRO A 134 -17.44 0.61 -11.64
C PRO A 134 -16.56 -0.38 -12.39
N ALA A 135 -16.18 -0.08 -13.63
CA ALA A 135 -15.28 -0.94 -14.41
C ALA A 135 -13.88 -1.03 -13.80
N VAL A 136 -13.34 0.10 -13.32
CA VAL A 136 -12.02 0.14 -12.68
C VAL A 136 -12.06 -0.61 -11.35
N GLU A 137 -13.13 -0.45 -10.58
CA GLU A 137 -13.30 -1.17 -9.31
C GLU A 137 -13.32 -2.68 -9.53
N SER A 138 -14.07 -3.13 -10.53
CA SER A 138 -14.13 -4.56 -10.87
C SER A 138 -12.78 -5.10 -11.27
N LYS A 139 -12.03 -4.33 -12.06
CA LYS A 139 -10.69 -4.74 -12.49
C LYS A 139 -9.73 -4.81 -11.30
N LEU A 140 -9.81 -3.86 -10.41
CA LEU A 140 -8.97 -3.85 -9.21
C LEU A 140 -9.25 -5.08 -8.33
N ILE A 141 -10.52 -5.40 -8.14
CA ILE A 141 -10.92 -6.58 -7.37
C ILE A 141 -10.36 -7.86 -7.99
N GLU A 142 -10.48 -8.01 -9.31
CA GLU A 142 -9.92 -9.14 -10.03
C GLU A 142 -8.42 -9.27 -9.81
N LEU A 143 -7.71 -8.16 -9.98
CA LEU A 143 -6.25 -8.13 -9.81
C LEU A 143 -5.82 -8.50 -8.40
N VAL A 144 -6.50 -7.96 -7.40
CA VAL A 144 -6.16 -8.24 -6.00
C VAL A 144 -6.43 -9.70 -5.66
N LYS A 145 -7.54 -10.25 -6.13
CA LYS A 145 -7.86 -11.67 -5.93
C LYS A 145 -6.81 -12.57 -6.57
N LYS A 146 -6.43 -12.26 -7.80
CA LYS A 146 -5.41 -13.01 -8.51
C LYS A 146 -4.06 -12.91 -7.80
N ALA A 147 -3.69 -11.71 -7.39
CA ALA A 147 -2.42 -11.43 -6.72
C ALA A 147 -2.28 -12.18 -5.41
N ALA A 148 -3.35 -12.29 -4.67
CA ALA A 148 -3.35 -12.97 -3.38
C ALA A 148 -3.33 -14.51 -3.51
N GLY A 149 -3.61 -15.00 -4.67
CA GLY A 149 -3.65 -16.44 -4.97
C GLY A 149 -4.97 -17.04 -4.63
#